data_8767b3182f7b9ef13ab155d61b604875
#
_entry.id   8767b3182f7b9ef13ab155d61b604875
#
_cell.length_a   1.000
_cell.length_b   1.000
_cell.length_c   1.000
_cell.angle_alpha   90.00
_cell.angle_beta   90.00
_cell.angle_gamma   90.00
#
_symmetry.space_group_name_H-M   'P 1'
#
loop_
_entity.id
_entity.type
_entity.pdbx_description
1 polymer ?
#
loop_
_entity_poly.entity_id
_entity_poly.type
_entity_poly.pdbx_seq_one_letter_code
_entity_poly.pdbx_strand_id
1 'polypeptide(L)'
;MSVTREDSVYLAKLAEQAERYEEMVENMKRIASSDEELTVEERNLLSVAYKNVIGARRASWRIVSSIEQKEESKGNDAQVAMIKAYREKIEGELAQICEDILKVLDTHLIPSAASGESKVFYHKMKGDYHRYLAEFATGDKRKDSADKSLESYKAASDVAVTELPPTHPIRLGLALNFSVFYYEILNSPDRACHLAKQAFDDAIAELDTLSEESYKDSTLIMQLLRDNLTLVRAFLLLTSGPVTCRTLRSPLSLRRLRRLLLPRRTRARRPRKQIAVVSSCYSLHILADSLVTVDANFCECGSVFPAFRGGPAATTIPPCIYPLHILTSHAPPY
;
A
#
# COMPACT_ATOMS: atom_id res chain seq x y z
N MET A 1 21.99 32.21 8.08
CA MET A 1 22.05 31.92 6.63
C MET A 1 20.70 31.40 6.23
N SER A 2 20.08 31.92 5.19
CA SER A 2 18.85 31.36 4.65
C SER A 2 19.20 30.02 3.98
N VAL A 3 18.52 28.94 4.35
CA VAL A 3 18.67 27.61 3.73
C VAL A 3 18.15 27.72 2.30
N THR A 4 18.98 27.41 1.31
CA THR A 4 18.60 27.44 -0.10
C THR A 4 17.71 26.21 -0.46
N ARG A 5 17.09 26.24 -1.66
CA ARG A 5 16.35 25.09 -2.19
C ARG A 5 17.26 23.86 -2.33
N GLU A 6 18.46 24.04 -2.87
CA GLU A 6 19.47 23.00 -3.03
C GLU A 6 19.92 22.41 -1.68
N ASP A 7 20.16 23.27 -0.67
CA ASP A 7 20.49 22.82 0.68
C ASP A 7 19.35 21.98 1.27
N SER A 8 18.10 22.39 1.07
CA SER A 8 16.92 21.65 1.57
C SER A 8 16.78 20.29 0.89
N VAL A 9 17.04 20.18 -0.44
CA VAL A 9 17.06 18.89 -1.15
C VAL A 9 18.17 18.01 -0.62
N TYR A 10 19.36 18.55 -0.41
CA TYR A 10 20.50 17.81 0.11
C TYR A 10 20.24 17.29 1.54
N LEU A 11 19.70 18.14 2.42
CA LEU A 11 19.32 17.75 3.79
C LEU A 11 18.21 16.70 3.79
N ALA A 12 17.24 16.79 2.88
CA ALA A 12 16.20 15.78 2.74
C ALA A 12 16.78 14.41 2.33
N LYS A 13 17.72 14.38 1.39
CA LYS A 13 18.43 13.15 1.00
C LYS A 13 19.27 12.57 2.15
N LEU A 14 19.92 13.44 2.91
CA LEU A 14 20.69 13.02 4.10
C LEU A 14 19.77 12.44 5.17
N ALA A 15 18.64 13.09 5.43
CA ALA A 15 17.63 12.63 6.38
C ALA A 15 17.00 11.26 5.94
N GLU A 16 16.78 11.06 4.63
CA GLU A 16 16.36 9.78 4.07
C GLU A 16 17.35 8.66 4.37
N GLN A 17 18.66 8.90 4.14
CA GLN A 17 19.71 7.91 4.42
C GLN A 17 19.85 7.61 5.92
N ALA A 18 19.53 8.57 6.76
CA ALA A 18 19.54 8.44 8.22
C ALA A 18 18.20 7.89 8.78
N GLU A 19 17.22 7.60 7.93
CA GLU A 19 15.85 7.18 8.31
C GLU A 19 15.14 8.19 9.23
N ARG A 20 15.50 9.49 9.13
CA ARG A 20 14.94 10.62 9.90
C ARG A 20 13.83 11.30 9.10
N TYR A 21 12.75 10.59 8.91
CA TYR A 21 11.71 10.98 7.94
C TYR A 21 10.93 12.24 8.34
N GLU A 22 10.81 12.57 9.62
CA GLU A 22 10.23 13.82 10.08
C GLU A 22 11.05 15.05 9.62
N GLU A 23 12.37 14.97 9.73
CA GLU A 23 13.25 16.03 9.23
C GLU A 23 13.25 16.10 7.70
N MET A 24 13.10 14.95 7.04
CA MET A 24 12.92 14.90 5.59
C MET A 24 11.65 15.65 5.18
N VAL A 25 10.53 15.45 5.90
CA VAL A 25 9.27 16.17 5.68
C VAL A 25 9.47 17.67 5.85
N GLU A 26 10.12 18.13 6.92
CA GLU A 26 10.34 19.56 7.17
C GLU A 26 11.10 20.23 6.01
N ASN A 27 12.16 19.61 5.51
CA ASN A 27 12.94 20.14 4.40
C ASN A 27 12.16 20.14 3.10
N MET A 28 11.45 19.05 2.77
CA MET A 28 10.68 18.96 1.53
C MET A 28 9.44 19.86 1.54
N LYS A 29 8.80 20.04 2.69
CA LYS A 29 7.67 20.95 2.86
C LYS A 29 8.08 22.41 2.61
N ARG A 30 9.28 22.81 3.03
CA ARG A 30 9.81 24.16 2.76
C ARG A 30 9.90 24.42 1.26
N ILE A 31 10.38 23.45 0.50
CA ILE A 31 10.46 23.55 -0.97
C ILE A 31 9.05 23.54 -1.58
N ALA A 32 8.19 22.62 -1.14
CA ALA A 32 6.83 22.49 -1.66
C ALA A 32 5.94 23.72 -1.41
N SER A 33 6.31 24.58 -0.46
CA SER A 33 5.59 25.82 -0.13
C SER A 33 6.12 27.07 -0.86
N SER A 34 7.00 26.90 -1.85
CA SER A 34 7.56 28.02 -2.62
C SER A 34 6.73 28.46 -3.83
N ASP A 35 5.58 27.81 -4.07
CA ASP A 35 4.71 28.02 -5.25
C ASP A 35 5.38 27.77 -6.61
N GLU A 36 6.55 27.15 -6.60
CA GLU A 36 7.26 26.69 -7.79
C GLU A 36 6.98 25.22 -8.04
N GLU A 37 6.91 24.84 -9.33
CA GLU A 37 6.76 23.43 -9.68
C GLU A 37 7.95 22.62 -9.17
N LEU A 38 7.66 21.49 -8.51
CA LEU A 38 8.71 20.58 -8.07
C LEU A 38 9.27 19.78 -9.25
N THR A 39 10.57 19.56 -9.24
CA THR A 39 11.18 18.58 -10.12
C THR A 39 10.68 17.16 -9.79
N VAL A 40 10.85 16.21 -10.71
CA VAL A 40 10.49 14.80 -10.48
C VAL A 40 11.18 14.25 -9.24
N GLU A 41 12.46 14.61 -9.03
CA GLU A 41 13.21 14.19 -7.86
C GLU A 41 12.64 14.76 -6.56
N GLU A 42 12.40 16.07 -6.51
CA GLU A 42 11.82 16.73 -5.33
C GLU A 42 10.43 16.21 -5.00
N ARG A 43 9.58 15.99 -6.01
CA ARG A 43 8.26 15.39 -5.87
C ARG A 43 8.33 13.99 -5.27
N ASN A 44 9.28 13.17 -5.72
CA ASN A 44 9.49 11.83 -5.19
C ASN A 44 10.00 11.86 -3.75
N LEU A 45 10.96 12.74 -3.42
CA LEU A 45 11.47 12.92 -2.05
C LEU A 45 10.34 13.35 -1.09
N LEU A 46 9.49 14.29 -1.49
CA LEU A 46 8.32 14.71 -0.71
C LEU A 46 7.37 13.53 -0.45
N SER A 47 7.06 12.76 -1.48
CA SER A 47 6.19 11.59 -1.38
C SER A 47 6.77 10.52 -0.46
N VAL A 48 8.06 10.22 -0.59
CA VAL A 48 8.77 9.25 0.27
C VAL A 48 8.77 9.70 1.73
N ALA A 49 9.04 10.98 1.99
CA ALA A 49 9.06 11.53 3.35
C ALA A 49 7.72 11.32 4.07
N TYR A 50 6.64 11.85 3.51
CA TYR A 50 5.30 11.73 4.11
C TYR A 50 4.82 10.28 4.18
N LYS A 51 5.12 9.45 3.18
CA LYS A 51 4.73 8.04 3.15
C LYS A 51 5.39 7.23 4.27
N ASN A 52 6.65 7.47 4.58
CA ASN A 52 7.33 6.81 5.69
C ASN A 52 6.80 7.28 7.05
N VAL A 53 6.60 8.59 7.21
CA VAL A 53 6.07 9.14 8.48
C VAL A 53 4.66 8.60 8.76
N ILE A 54 3.76 8.64 7.77
CA ILE A 54 2.39 8.13 7.97
C ILE A 54 2.36 6.60 8.05
N GLY A 55 3.22 5.92 7.31
CA GLY A 55 3.31 4.46 7.29
C GLY A 55 3.63 3.87 8.66
N ALA A 56 4.56 4.47 9.39
CA ALA A 56 4.89 4.07 10.76
C ALA A 56 3.69 4.20 11.70
N ARG A 57 2.94 5.31 11.63
CA ARG A 57 1.74 5.54 12.45
C ARG A 57 0.59 4.61 12.09
N ARG A 58 0.38 4.33 10.80
CA ARG A 58 -0.63 3.36 10.34
C ARG A 58 -0.31 1.93 10.83
N ALA A 59 0.96 1.52 10.79
CA ALA A 59 1.39 0.24 11.35
C ALA A 59 1.12 0.18 12.86
N SER A 60 1.46 1.23 13.61
CA SER A 60 1.19 1.32 15.05
C SER A 60 -0.31 1.25 15.34
N TRP A 61 -1.14 1.98 14.60
CA TRP A 61 -2.60 1.97 14.75
C TRP A 61 -3.19 0.56 14.56
N ARG A 62 -2.75 -0.17 13.53
CA ARG A 62 -3.22 -1.54 13.28
C ARG A 62 -2.86 -2.50 14.39
N ILE A 63 -1.61 -2.43 14.89
CA ILE A 63 -1.15 -3.27 16.00
C ILE A 63 -1.99 -2.98 17.25
N VAL A 64 -2.16 -1.70 17.61
CA VAL A 64 -2.92 -1.30 18.80
C VAL A 64 -4.39 -1.68 18.68
N SER A 65 -5.01 -1.50 17.53
CA SER A 65 -6.40 -1.92 17.26
C SER A 65 -6.57 -3.44 17.37
N SER A 66 -5.60 -4.22 16.88
CA SER A 66 -5.62 -5.68 17.03
C SER A 66 -5.49 -6.12 18.50
N ILE A 67 -4.68 -5.43 19.29
CA ILE A 67 -4.55 -5.69 20.73
C ILE A 67 -5.84 -5.33 21.47
N GLU A 68 -6.47 -4.18 21.12
CA GLU A 68 -7.75 -3.75 21.66
C GLU A 68 -8.82 -4.83 21.50
N GLN A 69 -9.01 -5.35 20.29
CA GLN A 69 -9.96 -6.43 20.01
C GLN A 69 -9.70 -7.70 20.82
N LYS A 70 -8.42 -8.07 21.00
CA LYS A 70 -8.04 -9.22 21.82
C LYS A 70 -8.37 -9.02 23.31
N GLU A 71 -8.12 -7.84 23.86
CA GLU A 71 -8.42 -7.55 25.26
C GLU A 71 -9.93 -7.37 25.50
N GLU A 72 -10.68 -6.82 24.53
CA GLU A 72 -12.16 -6.81 24.54
C GLU A 72 -12.72 -8.21 24.60
N SER A 73 -12.19 -9.14 23.78
CA SER A 73 -12.66 -10.54 23.76
C SER A 73 -12.39 -11.30 25.07
N LYS A 74 -11.43 -10.83 25.91
CA LYS A 74 -11.14 -11.40 27.22
C LYS A 74 -11.90 -10.73 28.35
N GLY A 75 -12.62 -9.63 28.11
CA GLY A 75 -13.31 -8.86 29.15
C GLY A 75 -12.41 -8.04 30.04
N ASN A 76 -11.23 -7.62 29.56
CA ASN A 76 -10.25 -6.85 30.33
C ASN A 76 -10.52 -5.33 30.21
N ASP A 77 -11.65 -4.85 30.76
CA ASP A 77 -12.14 -3.47 30.57
C ASP A 77 -11.13 -2.39 30.94
N ALA A 78 -10.34 -2.57 31.99
CA ALA A 78 -9.32 -1.61 32.41
C ALA A 78 -8.20 -1.45 31.37
N GLN A 79 -7.73 -2.57 30.79
CA GLN A 79 -6.75 -2.56 29.71
C GLN A 79 -7.32 -1.97 28.43
N VAL A 80 -8.56 -2.31 28.08
CA VAL A 80 -9.27 -1.78 26.91
C VAL A 80 -9.37 -0.25 26.98
N ALA A 81 -9.70 0.32 28.15
CA ALA A 81 -9.75 1.77 28.31
C ALA A 81 -8.39 2.46 28.05
N MET A 82 -7.29 1.87 28.55
CA MET A 82 -5.93 2.38 28.29
C MET A 82 -5.53 2.27 26.81
N ILE A 83 -5.87 1.15 26.17
CA ILE A 83 -5.54 0.91 24.76
C ILE A 83 -6.32 1.88 23.86
N LYS A 84 -7.61 2.12 24.17
CA LYS A 84 -8.44 3.11 23.44
C LYS A 84 -7.84 4.50 23.50
N ALA A 85 -7.45 4.97 24.67
CA ALA A 85 -6.81 6.28 24.82
C ALA A 85 -5.48 6.36 24.03
N TYR A 86 -4.71 5.30 24.01
CA TYR A 86 -3.47 5.24 23.21
C TYR A 86 -3.73 5.21 21.70
N ARG A 87 -4.75 4.46 21.25
CA ARG A 87 -5.19 4.44 19.85
C ARG A 87 -5.65 5.80 19.39
N GLU A 88 -6.46 6.52 20.19
CA GLU A 88 -6.93 7.86 19.90
C GLU A 88 -5.77 8.86 19.76
N LYS A 89 -4.70 8.71 20.54
CA LYS A 89 -3.49 9.53 20.37
C LYS A 89 -2.85 9.28 19.00
N ILE A 90 -2.71 8.01 18.57
CA ILE A 90 -2.15 7.67 17.25
C ILE A 90 -3.06 8.21 16.13
N GLU A 91 -4.37 8.13 16.28
CA GLU A 91 -5.34 8.69 15.33
C GLU A 91 -5.20 10.21 15.19
N GLY A 92 -4.94 10.91 16.30
CA GLY A 92 -4.63 12.34 16.29
C GLY A 92 -3.34 12.66 15.50
N GLU A 93 -2.29 11.88 15.69
CA GLU A 93 -1.04 12.01 14.92
C GLU A 93 -1.27 11.74 13.43
N LEU A 94 -2.02 10.67 13.08
CA LEU A 94 -2.40 10.34 11.71
C LEU A 94 -3.19 11.48 11.05
N ALA A 95 -4.19 12.02 11.73
CA ALA A 95 -4.99 13.14 11.24
C ALA A 95 -4.12 14.36 10.95
N GLN A 96 -3.24 14.71 11.88
CA GLN A 96 -2.35 15.87 11.75
C GLN A 96 -1.40 15.74 10.54
N ILE A 97 -0.81 14.56 10.33
CA ILE A 97 0.07 14.31 9.17
C ILE A 97 -0.72 14.42 7.86
N CYS A 98 -1.93 13.84 7.80
CA CYS A 98 -2.77 13.92 6.62
C CYS A 98 -3.21 15.36 6.32
N GLU A 99 -3.67 16.11 7.31
CA GLU A 99 -4.09 17.49 7.15
C GLU A 99 -2.94 18.39 6.70
N ASP A 100 -1.74 18.15 7.23
CA ASP A 100 -0.55 18.92 6.87
C ASP A 100 -0.22 18.77 5.37
N ILE A 101 -0.13 17.55 4.85
CA ILE A 101 0.16 17.34 3.43
C ILE A 101 -1.00 17.75 2.53
N LEU A 102 -2.26 17.51 2.93
CA LEU A 102 -3.42 17.94 2.17
C LEU A 102 -3.45 19.45 1.98
N LYS A 103 -3.10 20.20 3.04
CA LYS A 103 -2.96 21.65 2.94
C LYS A 103 -1.87 22.07 1.96
N VAL A 104 -0.70 21.44 1.98
CA VAL A 104 0.39 21.72 1.03
C VAL A 104 -0.04 21.42 -0.41
N LEU A 105 -0.74 20.30 -0.63
CA LEU A 105 -1.27 19.92 -1.94
C LEU A 105 -2.28 20.94 -2.48
N ASP A 106 -3.24 21.36 -1.65
CA ASP A 106 -4.31 22.26 -2.08
C ASP A 106 -3.85 23.70 -2.25
N THR A 107 -2.91 24.16 -1.38
CA THR A 107 -2.48 25.56 -1.39
C THR A 107 -1.38 25.83 -2.42
N HIS A 108 -0.44 24.89 -2.58
CA HIS A 108 0.79 25.12 -3.34
C HIS A 108 0.94 24.18 -4.55
N LEU A 109 0.87 22.85 -4.34
CA LEU A 109 1.33 21.88 -5.33
C LEU A 109 0.34 21.66 -6.50
N ILE A 110 -0.95 21.55 -6.23
CA ILE A 110 -1.96 21.38 -7.28
C ILE A 110 -2.08 22.65 -8.13
N PRO A 111 -2.11 23.86 -7.55
CA PRO A 111 -2.16 25.09 -8.33
C PRO A 111 -0.91 25.33 -9.20
N SER A 112 0.27 24.91 -8.75
CA SER A 112 1.54 25.09 -9.47
C SER A 112 1.85 23.97 -10.47
N ALA A 113 1.06 22.88 -10.51
CA ALA A 113 1.28 21.74 -11.41
C ALA A 113 1.02 22.13 -12.88
N ALA A 114 2.07 22.23 -13.68
CA ALA A 114 1.95 22.55 -15.10
C ALA A 114 1.78 21.29 -15.96
N SER A 115 2.54 20.22 -15.69
CA SER A 115 2.50 18.98 -16.47
C SER A 115 1.33 18.07 -16.06
N GLY A 116 0.80 17.28 -17.00
CA GLY A 116 -0.20 16.25 -16.71
C GLY A 116 0.30 15.22 -15.72
N GLU A 117 1.58 14.87 -15.80
CA GLU A 117 2.23 13.96 -14.87
C GLU A 117 2.17 14.48 -13.43
N SER A 118 2.52 15.77 -13.21
CA SER A 118 2.44 16.42 -11.89
C SER A 118 1.00 16.49 -11.39
N LYS A 119 0.05 16.86 -12.24
CA LYS A 119 -1.39 16.90 -11.88
C LYS A 119 -1.89 15.55 -11.42
N VAL A 120 -1.63 14.49 -12.18
CA VAL A 120 -2.02 13.12 -11.83
C VAL A 120 -1.38 12.71 -10.50
N PHE A 121 -0.09 12.99 -10.33
CA PHE A 121 0.63 12.64 -9.13
C PHE A 121 0.03 13.31 -7.88
N TYR A 122 -0.23 14.63 -7.91
CA TYR A 122 -0.75 15.34 -6.76
C TYR A 122 -2.21 15.02 -6.46
N HIS A 123 -3.07 14.86 -7.47
CA HIS A 123 -4.44 14.42 -7.25
C HIS A 123 -4.50 12.98 -6.71
N LYS A 124 -3.65 12.09 -7.21
CA LYS A 124 -3.51 10.74 -6.64
C LYS A 124 -3.05 10.81 -5.18
N MET A 125 -2.04 11.62 -4.87
CA MET A 125 -1.54 11.81 -3.50
C MET A 125 -2.64 12.36 -2.59
N LYS A 126 -3.42 13.34 -3.03
CA LYS A 126 -4.60 13.84 -2.30
C LYS A 126 -5.62 12.73 -2.04
N GLY A 127 -5.91 11.89 -3.02
CA GLY A 127 -6.76 10.71 -2.86
C GLY A 127 -6.21 9.72 -1.82
N ASP A 128 -4.92 9.46 -1.82
CA ASP A 128 -4.26 8.55 -0.88
C ASP A 128 -4.39 9.05 0.58
N TYR A 129 -4.16 10.33 0.85
CA TYR A 129 -4.24 10.88 2.22
C TYR A 129 -5.67 11.00 2.73
N HIS A 130 -6.66 11.31 1.87
CA HIS A 130 -8.06 11.20 2.24
C HIS A 130 -8.50 9.75 2.50
N ARG A 131 -7.96 8.77 1.76
CA ARG A 131 -8.16 7.35 2.04
C ARG A 131 -7.61 6.96 3.41
N TYR A 132 -6.41 7.41 3.76
CA TYR A 132 -5.82 7.14 5.08
C TYR A 132 -6.65 7.73 6.22
N LEU A 133 -7.23 8.92 6.05
CA LEU A 133 -8.20 9.47 7.01
C LEU A 133 -9.45 8.58 7.12
N ALA A 134 -9.97 8.07 6.01
CA ALA A 134 -11.15 7.21 6.00
C ALA A 134 -10.91 5.83 6.65
N GLU A 135 -9.66 5.35 6.75
CA GLU A 135 -9.34 4.06 7.36
C GLU A 135 -9.69 3.99 8.85
N PHE A 136 -9.45 5.06 9.60
CA PHE A 136 -9.70 5.10 11.04
C PHE A 136 -10.89 5.99 11.45
N ALA A 137 -11.36 6.86 10.56
CA ALA A 137 -12.50 7.71 10.84
C ALA A 137 -13.81 6.92 10.92
N THR A 138 -14.78 7.44 11.67
CA THR A 138 -16.12 6.88 11.83
C THR A 138 -17.21 7.86 11.45
N GLY A 139 -18.42 7.37 11.19
CA GLY A 139 -19.61 8.20 10.90
C GLY A 139 -19.41 9.15 9.72
N ASP A 140 -19.86 10.39 9.90
CA ASP A 140 -19.84 11.42 8.84
C ASP A 140 -18.42 11.83 8.43
N LYS A 141 -17.46 11.80 9.35
CA LYS A 141 -16.04 12.08 9.03
C LYS A 141 -15.46 11.05 8.06
N ARG A 142 -15.80 9.78 8.25
CA ARG A 142 -15.38 8.71 7.33
C ARG A 142 -15.98 8.90 5.95
N LYS A 143 -17.26 9.24 5.88
CA LYS A 143 -17.96 9.48 4.62
C LYS A 143 -17.35 10.67 3.88
N ASP A 144 -17.16 11.81 4.54
CA ASP A 144 -16.54 13.00 3.94
C ASP A 144 -15.14 12.69 3.39
N SER A 145 -14.30 11.99 4.17
CA SER A 145 -12.97 11.59 3.72
C SER A 145 -13.03 10.62 2.53
N ALA A 146 -13.96 9.68 2.53
CA ALA A 146 -14.15 8.75 1.41
C ALA A 146 -14.63 9.49 0.14
N ASP A 147 -15.56 10.42 0.25
CA ASP A 147 -16.07 11.20 -0.86
C ASP A 147 -14.97 12.08 -1.48
N LYS A 148 -14.15 12.76 -0.67
CA LYS A 148 -13.00 13.54 -1.11
C LYS A 148 -11.90 12.69 -1.75
N SER A 149 -11.67 11.48 -1.21
CA SER A 149 -10.75 10.52 -1.81
C SER A 149 -11.22 10.08 -3.20
N LEU A 150 -12.52 9.76 -3.33
CA LEU A 150 -13.13 9.38 -4.59
C LEU A 150 -13.02 10.49 -5.65
N GLU A 151 -13.34 11.73 -5.26
CA GLU A 151 -13.23 12.90 -6.13
C GLU A 151 -11.79 13.10 -6.62
N SER A 152 -10.82 13.02 -5.71
CA SER A 152 -9.42 13.21 -6.04
C SER A 152 -8.89 12.11 -6.98
N TYR A 153 -9.25 10.84 -6.74
CA TYR A 153 -8.87 9.76 -7.63
C TYR A 153 -9.52 9.85 -9.01
N LYS A 154 -10.78 10.32 -9.09
CA LYS A 154 -11.44 10.58 -10.38
C LYS A 154 -10.74 11.69 -11.15
N ALA A 155 -10.47 12.82 -10.49
CA ALA A 155 -9.74 13.93 -11.12
C ALA A 155 -8.37 13.48 -11.64
N ALA A 156 -7.63 12.67 -10.87
CA ALA A 156 -6.38 12.08 -11.32
C ALA A 156 -6.58 11.16 -12.54
N SER A 157 -7.64 10.34 -12.55
CA SER A 157 -7.92 9.39 -13.63
C SER A 157 -8.28 10.09 -14.93
N ASP A 158 -9.08 11.16 -14.87
CA ASP A 158 -9.50 11.94 -16.04
C ASP A 158 -8.29 12.56 -16.75
N VAL A 159 -7.33 13.11 -15.99
CA VAL A 159 -6.08 13.64 -16.55
C VAL A 159 -5.18 12.51 -17.05
N ALA A 160 -5.06 11.40 -16.28
CA ALA A 160 -4.19 10.29 -16.64
C ALA A 160 -4.56 9.61 -17.95
N VAL A 161 -5.87 9.48 -18.24
CA VAL A 161 -6.35 8.86 -19.49
C VAL A 161 -5.97 9.70 -20.70
N THR A 162 -5.98 11.03 -20.57
CA THR A 162 -5.73 11.96 -21.68
C THR A 162 -4.26 12.26 -21.89
N GLU A 163 -3.46 12.31 -20.82
CA GLU A 163 -2.10 12.83 -20.89
C GLU A 163 -1.00 11.79 -20.67
N LEU A 164 -1.32 10.59 -20.16
CA LEU A 164 -0.33 9.55 -19.88
C LEU A 164 -0.64 8.26 -20.63
N PRO A 165 0.38 7.57 -21.19
CA PRO A 165 0.16 6.26 -21.81
C PRO A 165 -0.26 5.21 -20.76
N PRO A 166 -0.97 4.13 -21.15
CA PRO A 166 -1.44 3.09 -20.23
C PRO A 166 -0.31 2.40 -19.44
N THR A 167 0.88 2.41 -19.99
CA THR A 167 2.09 1.81 -19.38
C THR A 167 2.80 2.74 -18.40
N HIS A 168 2.38 4.01 -18.30
CA HIS A 168 3.07 4.99 -17.45
C HIS A 168 3.00 4.59 -15.96
N PRO A 169 4.14 4.57 -15.22
CA PRO A 169 4.16 4.11 -13.82
C PRO A 169 3.19 4.86 -12.90
N ILE A 170 3.02 6.17 -13.10
CA ILE A 170 2.09 6.98 -12.29
C ILE A 170 0.63 6.61 -12.61
N ARG A 171 0.27 6.38 -13.87
CA ARG A 171 -1.08 5.93 -14.26
C ARG A 171 -1.39 4.54 -13.70
N LEU A 172 -0.43 3.62 -13.77
CA LEU A 172 -0.55 2.28 -13.18
C LEU A 172 -0.65 2.34 -11.65
N GLY A 173 0.18 3.16 -10.99
CA GLY A 173 0.14 3.37 -9.55
C GLY A 173 -1.15 4.02 -9.07
N LEU A 174 -1.75 4.91 -9.88
CA LEU A 174 -3.08 5.45 -9.63
C LEU A 174 -4.14 4.35 -9.67
N ALA A 175 -4.16 3.54 -10.71
CA ALA A 175 -5.11 2.44 -10.84
C ALA A 175 -4.98 1.42 -9.68
N LEU A 176 -3.75 1.12 -9.26
CA LEU A 176 -3.48 0.28 -8.09
C LEU A 176 -4.11 0.86 -6.82
N ASN A 177 -3.80 2.10 -6.46
CA ASN A 177 -4.29 2.72 -5.22
C ASN A 177 -5.80 2.98 -5.26
N PHE A 178 -6.34 3.33 -6.41
CA PHE A 178 -7.79 3.52 -6.58
C PHE A 178 -8.55 2.18 -6.47
N SER A 179 -7.96 1.07 -6.95
CA SER A 179 -8.54 -0.26 -6.73
C SER A 179 -8.56 -0.66 -5.25
N VAL A 180 -7.50 -0.35 -4.51
CA VAL A 180 -7.43 -0.55 -3.04
C VAL A 180 -8.51 0.28 -2.34
N PHE A 181 -8.72 1.54 -2.74
CA PHE A 181 -9.78 2.39 -2.20
C PHE A 181 -11.18 1.78 -2.42
N TYR A 182 -11.49 1.28 -3.62
CA TYR A 182 -12.76 0.59 -3.86
C TYR A 182 -12.94 -0.63 -2.97
N TYR A 183 -11.87 -1.39 -2.74
CA TYR A 183 -11.91 -2.59 -1.92
C TYR A 183 -12.04 -2.27 -0.42
N GLU A 184 -11.12 -1.48 0.13
CA GLU A 184 -11.00 -1.26 1.58
C GLU A 184 -12.00 -0.24 2.13
N ILE A 185 -12.25 0.85 1.41
CA ILE A 185 -13.07 1.96 1.91
C ILE A 185 -14.53 1.81 1.48
N LEU A 186 -14.76 1.53 0.20
CA LEU A 186 -16.11 1.42 -0.36
C LEU A 186 -16.68 0.01 -0.34
N ASN A 187 -15.90 -0.98 0.14
CA ASN A 187 -16.29 -2.40 0.17
C ASN A 187 -16.91 -2.87 -1.16
N SER A 188 -16.28 -2.48 -2.26
CA SER A 188 -16.75 -2.75 -3.64
C SER A 188 -15.71 -3.59 -4.40
N PRO A 189 -15.55 -4.88 -4.07
CA PRO A 189 -14.52 -5.73 -4.64
C PRO A 189 -14.65 -5.91 -6.16
N ASP A 190 -15.87 -5.92 -6.69
CA ASP A 190 -16.10 -6.03 -8.14
C ASP A 190 -15.55 -4.82 -8.90
N ARG A 191 -15.77 -3.60 -8.38
CA ARG A 191 -15.21 -2.38 -8.95
C ARG A 191 -13.69 -2.34 -8.85
N ALA A 192 -13.15 -2.78 -7.70
CA ALA A 192 -11.72 -2.90 -7.51
C ALA A 192 -11.08 -3.84 -8.54
N CYS A 193 -11.67 -5.04 -8.72
CA CYS A 193 -11.21 -6.00 -9.72
C CYS A 193 -11.33 -5.47 -11.16
N HIS A 194 -12.43 -4.80 -11.49
CA HIS A 194 -12.64 -4.27 -12.83
C HIS A 194 -11.59 -3.22 -13.18
N LEU A 195 -11.38 -2.25 -12.30
CA LEU A 195 -10.40 -1.18 -12.48
C LEU A 195 -8.97 -1.71 -12.62
N ALA A 196 -8.56 -2.60 -11.69
CA ALA A 196 -7.21 -3.17 -11.71
C ALA A 196 -6.99 -4.06 -12.95
N LYS A 197 -8.01 -4.83 -13.37
CA LYS A 197 -7.94 -5.65 -14.58
C LYS A 197 -7.83 -4.80 -15.84
N GLN A 198 -8.65 -3.77 -15.97
CA GLN A 198 -8.63 -2.87 -17.12
C GLN A 198 -7.25 -2.21 -17.26
N ALA A 199 -6.73 -1.62 -16.18
CA ALA A 199 -5.41 -0.99 -16.20
C ALA A 199 -4.28 -1.97 -16.58
N PHE A 200 -4.38 -3.21 -16.10
CA PHE A 200 -3.42 -4.26 -16.44
C PHE A 200 -3.51 -4.68 -17.91
N ASP A 201 -4.72 -4.90 -18.43
CA ASP A 201 -4.95 -5.33 -19.82
C ASP A 201 -4.52 -4.23 -20.81
N ASP A 202 -4.85 -2.95 -20.52
CA ASP A 202 -4.46 -1.80 -21.34
C ASP A 202 -2.93 -1.65 -21.40
N ALA A 203 -2.25 -1.84 -20.26
CA ALA A 203 -0.79 -1.77 -20.21
C ALA A 203 -0.12 -2.93 -20.94
N ILE A 204 -0.65 -4.15 -20.85
CA ILE A 204 -0.13 -5.32 -21.59
C ILE A 204 -0.20 -5.09 -23.10
N ALA A 205 -1.25 -4.44 -23.59
CA ALA A 205 -1.43 -4.19 -25.02
C ALA A 205 -0.34 -3.27 -25.62
N GLU A 206 0.27 -2.41 -24.79
CA GLU A 206 1.28 -1.45 -25.21
C GLU A 206 2.70 -1.75 -24.65
N LEU A 207 2.88 -2.87 -23.97
CA LEU A 207 4.12 -3.19 -23.24
C LEU A 207 5.35 -3.31 -24.16
N ASP A 208 5.14 -3.82 -25.39
CA ASP A 208 6.22 -4.02 -26.39
C ASP A 208 6.78 -2.69 -26.93
N THR A 209 6.12 -1.55 -26.66
CA THR A 209 6.54 -0.22 -27.13
C THR A 209 7.51 0.48 -26.17
N LEU A 210 7.73 -0.08 -24.98
CA LEU A 210 8.52 0.56 -23.93
C LEU A 210 10.03 0.39 -24.11
N SER A 211 10.78 1.42 -23.67
CA SER A 211 12.23 1.28 -23.48
C SER A 211 12.54 0.31 -22.33
N GLU A 212 13.75 -0.28 -22.33
CA GLU A 212 14.16 -1.25 -21.29
C GLU A 212 14.08 -0.67 -19.86
N GLU A 213 14.35 0.62 -19.68
CA GLU A 213 14.29 1.31 -18.39
C GLU A 213 12.83 1.48 -17.93
N SER A 214 11.97 2.03 -18.76
CA SER A 214 10.53 2.20 -18.48
C SER A 214 9.81 0.87 -18.29
N TYR A 215 10.26 -0.18 -18.98
CA TYR A 215 9.73 -1.54 -18.84
C TYR A 215 9.89 -2.10 -17.41
N LYS A 216 11.01 -1.84 -16.74
CA LYS A 216 11.26 -2.34 -15.38
C LYS A 216 10.30 -1.74 -14.36
N ASP A 217 10.09 -0.43 -14.42
CA ASP A 217 9.23 0.28 -13.47
C ASP A 217 7.76 -0.08 -13.70
N SER A 218 7.31 -0.11 -14.94
CA SER A 218 5.93 -0.45 -15.30
C SER A 218 5.60 -1.90 -14.94
N THR A 219 6.49 -2.87 -15.25
CA THR A 219 6.25 -4.28 -14.97
C THR A 219 6.15 -4.60 -13.48
N LEU A 220 6.88 -3.87 -12.63
CA LEU A 220 6.75 -4.04 -11.18
C LEU A 220 5.35 -3.67 -10.72
N ILE A 221 4.82 -2.50 -11.13
CA ILE A 221 3.47 -2.07 -10.75
C ILE A 221 2.41 -2.97 -11.34
N MET A 222 2.60 -3.46 -12.57
CA MET A 222 1.70 -4.44 -13.18
C MET A 222 1.68 -5.77 -12.41
N GLN A 223 2.80 -6.23 -11.87
CA GLN A 223 2.82 -7.38 -10.98
C GLN A 223 1.98 -7.14 -9.72
N LEU A 224 2.11 -5.96 -9.10
CA LEU A 224 1.29 -5.58 -7.93
C LEU A 224 -0.21 -5.54 -8.25
N LEU A 225 -0.60 -5.00 -9.41
CA LEU A 225 -1.99 -5.02 -9.88
C LEU A 225 -2.52 -6.45 -10.03
N ARG A 226 -1.74 -7.35 -10.62
CA ARG A 226 -2.10 -8.76 -10.78
C ARG A 226 -2.22 -9.49 -9.44
N ASP A 227 -1.31 -9.21 -8.51
CA ASP A 227 -1.32 -9.83 -7.19
C ASP A 227 -2.54 -9.36 -6.38
N ASN A 228 -2.89 -8.07 -6.42
CA ASN A 228 -4.13 -7.55 -5.85
C ASN A 228 -5.37 -8.20 -6.48
N LEU A 229 -5.42 -8.35 -7.80
CA LEU A 229 -6.51 -9.04 -8.49
C LEU A 229 -6.68 -10.48 -8.00
N THR A 230 -5.57 -11.18 -7.79
CA THR A 230 -5.57 -12.57 -7.33
C THR A 230 -6.10 -12.66 -5.90
N LEU A 231 -5.69 -11.76 -5.01
CA LEU A 231 -6.12 -11.70 -3.61
C LEU A 231 -7.61 -11.37 -3.48
N VAL A 232 -8.08 -10.31 -4.18
CA VAL A 232 -9.50 -9.93 -4.15
C VAL A 232 -10.39 -11.02 -4.71
N ARG A 233 -9.97 -11.70 -5.78
CA ARG A 233 -10.70 -12.85 -6.35
C ARG A 233 -10.73 -14.04 -5.40
N ALA A 234 -9.62 -14.36 -4.75
CA ALA A 234 -9.57 -15.43 -3.76
C ALA A 234 -10.54 -15.14 -2.59
N PHE A 235 -10.55 -13.90 -2.09
CA PHE A 235 -11.47 -13.47 -1.06
C PHE A 235 -12.96 -13.59 -1.49
N LEU A 236 -13.30 -13.14 -2.69
CA LEU A 236 -14.65 -13.27 -3.24
C LEU A 236 -15.10 -14.73 -3.34
N LEU A 237 -14.22 -15.64 -3.74
CA LEU A 237 -14.51 -17.07 -3.81
C LEU A 237 -14.74 -17.69 -2.42
N LEU A 238 -14.03 -17.21 -1.40
CA LEU A 238 -14.19 -17.69 -0.02
C LEU A 238 -15.47 -17.16 0.63
N THR A 239 -15.88 -15.92 0.31
CA THR A 239 -17.04 -15.26 0.96
C THR A 239 -18.37 -15.51 0.27
N SER A 240 -18.40 -15.86 -1.03
CA SER A 240 -19.64 -16.06 -1.80
C SER A 240 -20.29 -17.43 -1.65
N GLY A 241 -19.81 -18.31 -0.75
CA GLY A 241 -20.37 -19.66 -0.55
C GLY A 241 -20.13 -20.60 -1.74
N PRO A 242 -20.59 -21.86 -1.72
CA PRO A 242 -20.27 -22.84 -2.74
C PRO A 242 -20.95 -22.51 -4.07
N VAL A 243 -20.36 -21.62 -4.85
CA VAL A 243 -20.63 -21.51 -6.28
C VAL A 243 -20.02 -22.78 -6.91
N THR A 244 -20.88 -23.62 -7.43
CA THR A 244 -20.57 -24.88 -8.10
C THR A 244 -19.33 -24.74 -8.98
N CYS A 245 -18.29 -25.47 -8.59
CA CYS A 245 -16.95 -25.50 -9.17
C CYS A 245 -16.96 -26.10 -10.61
N ARG A 246 -17.70 -25.49 -11.55
CA ARG A 246 -17.86 -26.05 -12.91
C ARG A 246 -17.18 -25.28 -14.04
N THR A 247 -16.65 -24.08 -13.78
CA THR A 247 -16.09 -23.22 -14.86
C THR A 247 -14.57 -23.03 -14.83
N LEU A 248 -13.82 -23.67 -13.93
CA LEU A 248 -12.36 -23.52 -13.83
C LEU A 248 -11.54 -24.76 -14.25
N ARG A 249 -12.15 -25.75 -14.93
CA ARG A 249 -11.42 -26.90 -15.48
C ARG A 249 -11.13 -26.74 -16.97
N SER A 250 -10.28 -25.78 -17.32
CA SER A 250 -9.52 -25.89 -18.58
C SER A 250 -8.05 -26.14 -18.24
N PRO A 251 -7.49 -27.31 -18.56
CA PRO A 251 -6.09 -27.66 -18.28
C PRO A 251 -5.08 -26.77 -19.03
N LEU A 252 -5.54 -26.01 -20.02
CA LEU A 252 -4.71 -25.10 -20.83
C LEU A 252 -4.39 -23.78 -20.11
N SER A 253 -5.26 -23.29 -19.23
CA SER A 253 -5.03 -22.05 -18.50
C SER A 253 -3.98 -22.21 -17.38
N LEU A 254 -3.98 -23.36 -16.69
CA LEU A 254 -3.00 -23.67 -15.64
C LEU A 254 -1.58 -23.91 -16.19
N ARG A 255 -1.45 -24.47 -17.39
CA ARG A 255 -0.14 -24.66 -18.02
C ARG A 255 0.45 -23.37 -18.57
N ARG A 256 -0.36 -22.43 -19.04
CA ARG A 256 0.07 -21.08 -19.44
C ARG A 256 0.50 -20.25 -18.24
N LEU A 257 -0.28 -20.26 -17.16
CA LEU A 257 0.06 -19.62 -15.87
C LEU A 257 1.38 -20.14 -15.28
N ARG A 258 1.62 -21.46 -15.35
CA ARG A 258 2.86 -22.07 -14.84
C ARG A 258 4.11 -21.67 -15.64
N ARG A 259 3.99 -21.38 -16.94
CA ARG A 259 5.12 -20.88 -17.75
C ARG A 259 5.44 -19.40 -17.51
N LEU A 260 4.47 -18.60 -17.09
CA LEU A 260 4.64 -17.19 -16.75
C LEU A 260 5.12 -16.98 -15.29
N LEU A 261 4.92 -17.99 -14.42
CA LEU A 261 5.25 -17.92 -12.98
C LEU A 261 6.64 -18.45 -12.61
N LEU A 262 7.37 -19.08 -13.54
CA LEU A 262 8.73 -19.57 -13.26
C LEU A 262 9.75 -18.55 -13.77
N PRO A 263 10.50 -17.86 -12.87
CA PRO A 263 11.61 -17.03 -13.30
C PRO A 263 12.67 -17.91 -13.96
N ARG A 264 13.06 -17.58 -15.19
CA ARG A 264 14.26 -18.17 -15.82
C ARG A 264 15.44 -17.87 -14.90
N ARG A 265 16.02 -18.92 -14.32
CA ARG A 265 17.26 -18.86 -13.54
C ARG A 265 18.39 -18.33 -14.44
N THR A 266 18.61 -17.02 -14.41
CA THR A 266 19.87 -16.44 -14.84
C THR A 266 20.62 -15.97 -13.60
N ARG A 267 21.80 -16.57 -13.44
CA ARG A 267 22.76 -16.29 -12.38
C ARG A 267 23.45 -14.96 -12.73
N ALA A 268 22.98 -13.84 -12.14
CA ALA A 268 23.66 -12.55 -12.27
C ALA A 268 23.80 -11.88 -10.89
N ARG A 269 25.01 -11.40 -10.65
CA ARG A 269 25.44 -10.71 -9.42
C ARG A 269 24.63 -9.42 -9.23
N ARG A 270 24.14 -9.20 -8.01
CA ARG A 270 23.41 -7.97 -7.61
C ARG A 270 24.33 -6.73 -7.65
N PRO A 271 23.95 -5.63 -8.29
CA PRO A 271 24.47 -4.33 -7.98
C PRO A 271 23.61 -3.66 -6.90
N ARG A 272 24.29 -3.07 -5.93
CA ARG A 272 23.70 -2.25 -4.85
C ARG A 272 23.27 -0.88 -5.40
N LYS A 273 22.10 -0.76 -5.98
CA LYS A 273 21.40 0.53 -6.23
C LYS A 273 19.93 0.24 -6.60
N GLN A 274 19.11 -0.14 -5.62
CA GLN A 274 17.69 -0.41 -5.84
C GLN A 274 16.87 0.00 -4.60
N ILE A 275 16.97 1.25 -4.15
CA ILE A 275 16.25 1.71 -2.95
C ILE A 275 15.07 2.65 -3.28
N ALA A 276 15.00 3.25 -4.46
CA ALA A 276 13.95 4.23 -4.77
C ALA A 276 12.57 3.62 -5.16
N VAL A 277 12.49 2.33 -5.52
CA VAL A 277 11.25 1.69 -6.00
C VAL A 277 10.48 0.95 -4.90
N VAL A 278 11.06 0.76 -3.73
CA VAL A 278 10.46 -0.01 -2.62
C VAL A 278 9.24 0.69 -2.00
N SER A 279 9.03 1.97 -2.27
CA SER A 279 7.91 2.74 -1.72
C SER A 279 6.52 2.29 -2.18
N SER A 280 6.41 1.51 -3.26
CA SER A 280 5.13 0.94 -3.73
C SER A 280 4.77 -0.40 -3.06
N CYS A 281 5.74 -1.08 -2.40
CA CYS A 281 5.51 -2.38 -1.77
C CYS A 281 4.66 -2.32 -0.50
N TYR A 282 4.52 -1.16 0.14
CA TYR A 282 3.71 -1.04 1.35
C TYR A 282 2.20 -1.25 1.13
N SER A 283 1.68 -1.07 -0.10
CA SER A 283 0.28 -1.36 -0.40
C SER A 283 -0.03 -2.86 -0.45
N LEU A 284 0.96 -3.71 -0.78
CA LEU A 284 0.80 -5.17 -0.76
C LEU A 284 0.72 -5.76 0.65
N HIS A 285 1.40 -5.15 1.62
CA HIS A 285 1.28 -5.56 3.02
C HIS A 285 -0.11 -5.28 3.59
N ILE A 286 -0.82 -4.28 3.08
CA ILE A 286 -2.16 -3.92 3.54
C ILE A 286 -3.18 -5.03 3.23
N LEU A 287 -3.16 -5.58 2.02
CA LEU A 287 -4.07 -6.69 1.65
C LEU A 287 -3.64 -8.03 2.27
N ALA A 288 -2.34 -8.27 2.44
CA ALA A 288 -1.85 -9.46 3.12
C ALA A 288 -2.19 -9.44 4.62
N ASP A 289 -2.07 -8.30 5.28
CA ASP A 289 -2.38 -8.16 6.70
C ASP A 289 -3.89 -8.23 6.98
N SER A 290 -4.74 -7.75 6.06
CA SER A 290 -6.20 -7.91 6.15
C SER A 290 -6.63 -9.38 6.01
N LEU A 291 -5.90 -10.19 5.24
CA LEU A 291 -6.14 -11.64 5.11
C LEU A 291 -5.68 -12.43 6.35
N VAL A 292 -4.61 -12.01 7.02
CA VAL A 292 -4.14 -12.66 8.25
C VAL A 292 -5.14 -12.47 9.41
N THR A 293 -5.86 -11.34 9.46
CA THR A 293 -6.90 -11.14 10.47
C THR A 293 -8.16 -11.99 10.21
N VAL A 294 -8.42 -12.40 8.97
CA VAL A 294 -9.52 -13.33 8.64
C VAL A 294 -9.19 -14.77 9.05
N ASP A 295 -7.93 -15.19 8.92
CA ASP A 295 -7.51 -16.54 9.34
C ASP A 295 -7.55 -16.74 10.88
N ALA A 296 -7.37 -15.69 11.67
CA ALA A 296 -7.44 -15.78 13.13
C ALA A 296 -8.87 -16.01 13.66
N ASN A 297 -9.90 -15.63 12.90
CA ASN A 297 -11.31 -15.88 13.25
C ASN A 297 -11.86 -17.20 12.67
N PHE A 298 -11.11 -17.88 11.79
CA PHE A 298 -11.55 -19.13 11.16
C PHE A 298 -11.17 -20.39 11.95
N CYS A 299 -10.36 -20.26 13.01
CA CYS A 299 -9.94 -21.39 13.84
C CYS A 299 -10.94 -21.81 14.94
N GLU A 300 -12.06 -21.12 15.12
CA GLU A 300 -13.08 -21.48 16.14
C GLU A 300 -14.34 -22.19 15.59
N CYS A 301 -14.45 -22.45 14.31
CA CYS A 301 -15.50 -23.35 13.77
C CYS A 301 -14.99 -24.80 13.66
N GLY A 302 -14.56 -25.35 14.78
CA GLY A 302 -14.35 -26.78 14.96
C GLY A 302 -15.66 -27.44 15.43
N SER A 303 -16.14 -28.35 14.61
CA SER A 303 -17.01 -29.49 14.93
C SER A 303 -18.13 -29.67 13.93
N VAL A 304 -17.85 -30.38 12.88
CA VAL A 304 -18.69 -31.48 12.35
C VAL A 304 -17.84 -32.28 11.36
N PHE A 305 -17.15 -33.29 11.83
CA PHE A 305 -16.78 -34.46 11.02
C PHE A 305 -17.09 -35.74 11.82
N PRO A 306 -17.75 -36.73 11.22
CA PRO A 306 -18.06 -37.97 11.91
C PRO A 306 -16.83 -38.88 12.04
N ALA A 307 -16.82 -39.57 13.16
CA ALA A 307 -15.80 -40.51 13.59
C ALA A 307 -15.42 -41.57 12.56
N PHE A 308 -14.13 -41.70 12.25
CA PHE A 308 -13.54 -42.94 11.80
C PHE A 308 -12.61 -43.50 12.90
N ARG A 309 -12.92 -44.74 13.36
CA ARG A 309 -12.13 -45.47 14.35
C ARG A 309 -10.89 -46.08 13.68
N GLY A 310 -9.78 -46.07 14.40
CA GLY A 310 -8.75 -47.08 14.22
C GLY A 310 -7.30 -46.64 14.35
N GLY A 311 -6.70 -46.84 15.54
CA GLY A 311 -5.33 -47.30 15.74
C GLY A 311 -4.21 -46.27 15.94
N PRO A 312 -3.22 -46.54 16.81
CA PRO A 312 -2.35 -45.54 17.40
C PRO A 312 -0.98 -45.43 16.71
N ALA A 313 -0.47 -44.21 16.56
CA ALA A 313 0.98 -43.96 16.57
C ALA A 313 1.24 -42.48 16.88
N ALA A 314 1.93 -42.27 17.99
CA ALA A 314 2.45 -40.99 18.44
C ALA A 314 3.51 -40.46 17.47
N THR A 315 3.37 -39.22 17.03
CA THR A 315 4.53 -38.39 16.64
C THR A 315 4.21 -36.93 16.93
N THR A 316 4.89 -36.45 17.93
CA THR A 316 5.00 -35.05 18.37
C THR A 316 5.43 -34.15 17.23
N ILE A 317 4.60 -33.15 16.91
CA ILE A 317 4.98 -32.03 16.04
C ILE A 317 5.48 -30.91 16.95
N PRO A 318 6.72 -30.40 16.75
CA PRO A 318 7.21 -29.26 17.52
C PRO A 318 6.59 -27.95 17.04
N PRO A 319 6.45 -26.94 17.93
CA PRO A 319 5.91 -25.64 17.56
C PRO A 319 6.88 -24.89 16.67
N CYS A 320 6.40 -24.35 15.54
CA CYS A 320 7.15 -23.44 14.68
C CYS A 320 7.38 -22.12 15.42
N ILE A 321 8.57 -22.00 16.02
CA ILE A 321 9.09 -20.72 16.49
C ILE A 321 9.84 -20.10 15.32
N TYR A 322 9.33 -18.98 14.80
CA TYR A 322 10.10 -18.12 13.89
C TYR A 322 11.06 -17.27 14.72
N PRO A 323 12.37 -17.34 14.50
CA PRO A 323 13.31 -16.46 15.19
C PRO A 323 13.28 -15.06 14.58
N LEU A 324 12.98 -14.06 15.40
CA LEU A 324 13.36 -12.67 15.18
C LEU A 324 14.90 -12.59 15.18
N HIS A 325 15.52 -12.47 14.02
CA HIS A 325 16.93 -12.08 13.95
C HIS A 325 17.04 -10.57 14.20
N ILE A 326 17.33 -10.22 15.43
CA ILE A 326 17.93 -8.92 15.77
C ILE A 326 19.38 -8.99 15.30
N LEU A 327 19.67 -8.30 14.20
CA LEU A 327 21.05 -8.04 13.77
C LEU A 327 21.61 -6.89 14.62
N THR A 328 22.26 -7.22 15.72
CA THR A 328 23.20 -6.31 16.37
C THR A 328 24.48 -6.27 15.53
N SER A 329 24.70 -5.17 14.84
CA SER A 329 25.95 -4.88 14.16
C SER A 329 27.00 -4.50 15.19
N HIS A 330 27.99 -5.38 15.38
CA HIS A 330 29.25 -5.03 16.03
C HIS A 330 30.10 -4.23 15.02
N ALA A 331 30.41 -3.00 15.36
CA ALA A 331 31.49 -2.24 14.75
C ALA A 331 32.81 -2.67 15.40
N PRO A 332 33.89 -2.89 14.63
CA PRO A 332 35.23 -2.98 15.18
C PRO A 332 35.85 -1.58 15.39
N PRO A 333 36.74 -1.44 16.39
CA PRO A 333 37.40 -0.15 16.64
C PRO A 333 38.59 0.04 15.67
N TYR A 334 38.65 1.17 15.03
CA TYR A 334 39.79 2.07 14.78
C TYR A 334 39.34 3.23 13.91
#